data_679be826c9ee59031ae968c7657e0585
#
_entry.id   679be826c9ee59031ae968c7657e0585
#
_cell.length_a   1.000
_cell.length_b   1.000
_cell.length_c   1.000
_cell.angle_alpha   90.00
_cell.angle_beta   90.00
_cell.angle_gamma   90.00
#
_symmetry.space_group_name_H-M   'P 1'
#
loop_
_entity.id
_entity.type
_entity.pdbx_description
1 polymer ?
#
loop_
_entity_poly.entity_id
_entity_poly.type
_entity_poly.pdbx_seq_one_letter_code
_entity_poly.pdbx_strand_id
1 'polypeptide(L)'
;MKLKTTLGLVASACLAFSAHAQTILTAETAAPNTAPGVSVISLSEVAARSEVADIQVTTGQTLTNSVQNVAEGKTDIAAAPFILPVLMSRAVGPYAKLGKEKGAELVSKLAVLYTYRISVQGLYAFDSSNFGGWDDVAGKTIFNGPPRGAALTNARLLIKLNTGLEEGKGYTGVQVNWGQAVKTIQDGSADAFVLPMAFPDGRITAALASGDVTIWSLPKTVYEGEAFQKVAKIAGTVPVTLPIADMGYSGGVTVVSEDDLYRGPGTVGGEVVNVDMDFDMAKALTRAFIEGLDDVYRAKAPFMPNAWHGETDIALTDMCNGNPIKYHPGAVAAWEDAGYMIPDCAK
;
A
#
# COMPACT_ATOMS: atom_id res chain seq x y z
N MET A 1 36.10 -73.49 -35.11
CA MET A 1 36.39 -72.18 -34.50
C MET A 1 35.05 -71.54 -34.21
N LYS A 2 34.60 -71.54 -32.91
CA LYS A 2 33.29 -71.03 -32.50
C LYS A 2 33.47 -69.65 -31.91
N LEU A 3 32.89 -68.62 -32.57
CA LEU A 3 32.87 -67.24 -32.13
C LEU A 3 31.74 -67.09 -31.12
N LYS A 4 32.07 -66.70 -29.85
CA LYS A 4 31.10 -66.36 -28.81
C LYS A 4 30.88 -64.89 -28.89
N THR A 5 29.66 -64.46 -29.25
CA THR A 5 29.20 -63.09 -29.22
C THR A 5 28.62 -62.79 -27.81
N THR A 6 29.31 -61.93 -27.08
CA THR A 6 28.82 -61.44 -25.75
C THR A 6 27.97 -60.21 -25.98
N LEU A 7 26.66 -60.30 -25.68
CA LEU A 7 25.70 -59.20 -25.73
C LEU A 7 25.83 -58.42 -24.42
N GLY A 8 26.39 -57.22 -24.48
CA GLY A 8 26.41 -56.31 -23.30
C GLY A 8 25.09 -55.56 -23.21
N LEU A 9 24.38 -55.77 -22.10
CA LEU A 9 23.18 -55.03 -21.74
C LEU A 9 23.59 -53.66 -21.15
N VAL A 10 23.38 -52.59 -21.92
CA VAL A 10 23.52 -51.21 -21.38
C VAL A 10 22.20 -50.84 -20.74
N ALA A 11 22.16 -50.84 -19.40
CA ALA A 11 21.02 -50.30 -18.62
C ALA A 11 21.12 -48.77 -18.62
N SER A 12 20.33 -48.12 -19.48
CA SER A 12 20.11 -46.66 -19.41
C SER A 12 19.26 -46.35 -18.19
N ALA A 13 19.86 -45.82 -17.13
CA ALA A 13 19.14 -45.22 -16.01
C ALA A 13 18.57 -43.88 -16.49
N CYS A 14 17.28 -43.86 -16.82
CA CYS A 14 16.51 -42.63 -16.99
C CYS A 14 16.36 -41.97 -15.61
N LEU A 15 17.17 -40.96 -15.31
CA LEU A 15 16.93 -40.02 -14.24
C LEU A 15 15.68 -39.22 -14.63
N ALA A 16 14.55 -39.60 -14.08
CA ALA A 16 13.33 -38.80 -14.15
C ALA A 16 13.59 -37.53 -13.32
N PHE A 17 13.98 -36.45 -13.95
CA PHE A 17 13.85 -35.12 -13.37
C PHE A 17 12.35 -34.84 -13.22
N SER A 18 11.82 -35.00 -12.03
CA SER A 18 10.52 -34.46 -11.67
C SER A 18 10.64 -32.93 -11.77
N ALA A 19 10.30 -32.37 -12.93
CA ALA A 19 10.06 -30.95 -13.03
C ALA A 19 8.85 -30.67 -12.13
N HIS A 20 9.09 -30.16 -10.93
CA HIS A 20 8.03 -29.58 -10.13
C HIS A 20 7.54 -28.35 -10.89
N ALA A 21 6.36 -28.45 -11.48
CA ALA A 21 5.71 -27.28 -12.05
C ALA A 21 5.47 -26.31 -10.90
N GLN A 22 6.09 -25.14 -10.98
CA GLN A 22 5.90 -24.08 -9.99
C GLN A 22 4.42 -23.67 -9.98
N THR A 23 3.84 -23.50 -8.80
CA THR A 23 2.44 -23.08 -8.68
C THR A 23 2.26 -21.69 -9.29
N ILE A 24 1.29 -21.54 -10.18
CA ILE A 24 0.94 -20.24 -10.77
C ILE A 24 -0.11 -19.58 -9.89
N LEU A 25 0.18 -18.35 -9.46
CA LEU A 25 -0.75 -17.50 -8.72
C LEU A 25 -1.02 -16.22 -9.51
N THR A 26 -2.16 -15.60 -9.27
CA THR A 26 -2.54 -14.32 -9.83
C THR A 26 -2.51 -13.22 -8.77
N ALA A 27 -2.06 -12.02 -9.14
CA ALA A 27 -2.05 -10.88 -8.22
C ALA A 27 -2.52 -9.60 -8.89
N GLU A 28 -3.24 -8.78 -8.15
CA GLU A 28 -3.70 -7.47 -8.58
C GLU A 28 -3.15 -6.35 -7.70
N THR A 29 -2.69 -5.25 -8.33
CA THR A 29 -2.16 -4.09 -7.59
C THR A 29 -2.36 -2.78 -8.33
N ALA A 30 -2.08 -1.66 -7.64
CA ALA A 30 -2.10 -0.32 -8.19
C ALA A 30 -0.99 -0.09 -9.24
N ALA A 31 -0.75 1.17 -9.60
CA ALA A 31 0.32 1.51 -10.55
C ALA A 31 1.71 1.04 -10.05
N PRO A 32 2.60 0.58 -10.95
CA PRO A 32 3.86 -0.06 -10.59
C PRO A 32 4.85 0.83 -9.83
N ASN A 33 4.67 2.15 -9.90
CA ASN A 33 5.51 3.15 -9.21
C ASN A 33 4.94 3.62 -7.86
N THR A 34 3.94 2.91 -7.32
CA THR A 34 3.36 3.17 -5.99
C THR A 34 3.79 2.10 -4.99
N ALA A 35 3.72 2.37 -3.70
CA ALA A 35 4.07 1.37 -2.68
C ALA A 35 3.32 0.04 -2.85
N PRO A 36 1.98 0.00 -3.08
CA PRO A 36 1.27 -1.23 -3.40
C PRO A 36 1.79 -1.91 -4.67
N GLY A 37 2.06 -1.14 -5.73
CA GLY A 37 2.58 -1.68 -7.00
C GLY A 37 3.94 -2.33 -6.82
N VAL A 38 4.87 -1.60 -6.20
CA VAL A 38 6.22 -2.10 -5.92
C VAL A 38 6.17 -3.32 -5.01
N SER A 39 5.30 -3.33 -4.00
CA SER A 39 5.16 -4.45 -3.07
C SER A 39 4.81 -5.77 -3.78
N VAL A 40 3.72 -5.79 -4.54
CA VAL A 40 3.28 -7.02 -5.25
C VAL A 40 4.29 -7.45 -6.32
N ILE A 41 4.91 -6.51 -7.04
CA ILE A 41 5.99 -6.82 -8.00
C ILE A 41 7.20 -7.44 -7.28
N SER A 42 7.59 -6.90 -6.13
CA SER A 42 8.67 -7.47 -5.32
C SER A 42 8.32 -8.86 -4.78
N LEU A 43 7.05 -9.07 -4.36
CA LEU A 43 6.59 -10.40 -3.94
C LEU A 43 6.73 -11.42 -5.09
N SER A 44 6.35 -11.05 -6.31
CA SER A 44 6.51 -11.95 -7.46
C SER A 44 7.97 -12.30 -7.73
N GLU A 45 8.88 -11.34 -7.56
CA GLU A 45 10.31 -11.54 -7.73
C GLU A 45 10.90 -12.47 -6.66
N VAL A 46 10.60 -12.24 -5.37
CA VAL A 46 11.12 -13.08 -4.30
C VAL A 46 10.50 -14.48 -4.32
N ALA A 47 9.21 -14.61 -4.65
CA ALA A 47 8.56 -15.91 -4.79
C ALA A 47 9.15 -16.75 -5.92
N ALA A 48 9.45 -16.12 -7.07
CA ALA A 48 10.11 -16.78 -8.18
C ALA A 48 11.55 -17.18 -7.84
N ARG A 49 12.31 -16.27 -7.21
CA ARG A 49 13.70 -16.50 -6.77
C ARG A 49 13.82 -17.65 -5.76
N SER A 50 12.84 -17.79 -4.89
CA SER A 50 12.78 -18.85 -3.87
C SER A 50 12.03 -20.10 -4.34
N GLU A 51 11.69 -20.18 -5.63
CA GLU A 51 10.97 -21.30 -6.27
C GLU A 51 9.61 -21.64 -5.58
N VAL A 52 9.00 -20.64 -4.92
CA VAL A 52 7.71 -20.81 -4.21
C VAL A 52 6.53 -20.80 -5.18
N ALA A 53 6.45 -19.75 -6.03
CA ALA A 53 5.38 -19.58 -6.99
C ALA A 53 5.79 -18.69 -8.16
N ASP A 54 5.13 -18.86 -9.31
CA ASP A 54 5.11 -17.90 -10.42
C ASP A 54 3.88 -17.00 -10.25
N ILE A 55 4.09 -15.73 -9.85
CA ILE A 55 3.00 -14.79 -9.59
C ILE A 55 2.81 -13.88 -10.80
N GLN A 56 1.67 -14.03 -11.48
CA GLN A 56 1.26 -13.19 -12.60
C GLN A 56 0.61 -11.90 -12.10
N VAL A 57 1.33 -10.77 -12.22
CA VAL A 57 0.91 -9.49 -11.65
C VAL A 57 0.18 -8.64 -12.67
N THR A 58 -1.06 -8.25 -12.36
CA THR A 58 -1.85 -7.24 -13.09
C THR A 58 -1.77 -5.90 -12.35
N THR A 59 -1.06 -4.94 -12.93
CA THR A 59 -0.87 -3.60 -12.36
C THR A 59 -1.94 -2.60 -12.82
N GLY A 60 -1.99 -1.41 -12.19
CA GLY A 60 -2.89 -0.32 -12.56
C GLY A 60 -4.34 -0.54 -12.15
N GLN A 61 -4.61 -1.52 -11.30
CA GLN A 61 -5.96 -1.85 -10.85
C GLN A 61 -6.47 -0.88 -9.79
N THR A 62 -7.79 -0.82 -9.65
CA THR A 62 -8.44 -0.12 -8.54
C THR A 62 -8.53 -1.07 -7.36
N LEU A 63 -7.72 -0.84 -6.32
CA LEU A 63 -7.59 -1.74 -5.16
C LEU A 63 -8.92 -2.09 -4.48
N THR A 64 -9.94 -1.22 -4.59
CA THR A 64 -11.31 -1.52 -4.15
C THR A 64 -11.88 -2.77 -4.82
N ASN A 65 -11.64 -2.93 -6.13
CA ASN A 65 -12.08 -4.12 -6.87
C ASN A 65 -11.17 -5.31 -6.57
N SER A 66 -9.86 -5.08 -6.48
CA SER A 66 -8.88 -6.14 -6.24
C SER A 66 -9.10 -6.85 -4.90
N VAL A 67 -9.40 -6.09 -3.83
CA VAL A 67 -9.74 -6.68 -2.51
C VAL A 67 -11.02 -7.53 -2.59
N GLN A 68 -12.02 -7.06 -3.32
CA GLN A 68 -13.24 -7.85 -3.54
C GLN A 68 -12.96 -9.09 -4.38
N ASN A 69 -12.10 -9.00 -5.40
CA ASN A 69 -11.72 -10.12 -6.25
C ASN A 69 -11.03 -11.24 -5.45
N VAL A 70 -10.15 -10.89 -4.50
CA VAL A 70 -9.55 -11.87 -3.58
C VAL A 70 -10.61 -12.54 -2.71
N ALA A 71 -11.50 -11.76 -2.11
CA ALA A 71 -12.59 -12.30 -1.27
C ALA A 71 -13.54 -13.24 -2.06
N GLU A 72 -13.72 -12.99 -3.35
CA GLU A 72 -14.53 -13.79 -4.26
C GLU A 72 -13.75 -14.94 -4.92
N GLY A 73 -12.46 -15.10 -4.65
CA GLY A 73 -11.59 -16.14 -5.23
C GLY A 73 -11.29 -15.94 -6.73
N LYS A 74 -11.35 -14.70 -7.24
CA LYS A 74 -11.08 -14.37 -8.65
C LYS A 74 -9.60 -14.03 -8.90
N THR A 75 -8.88 -13.66 -7.87
CA THR A 75 -7.43 -13.47 -7.84
C THR A 75 -6.91 -13.97 -6.50
N ASP A 76 -5.66 -14.42 -6.47
CA ASP A 76 -5.09 -15.07 -5.29
C ASP A 76 -4.55 -14.05 -4.28
N ILE A 77 -3.97 -12.94 -4.78
CA ILE A 77 -3.28 -11.94 -3.97
C ILE A 77 -3.69 -10.53 -4.41
N ALA A 78 -3.86 -9.62 -3.48
CA ALA A 78 -4.00 -8.21 -3.79
C ALA A 78 -3.39 -7.30 -2.71
N ALA A 79 -2.86 -6.15 -3.14
CA ALA A 79 -2.55 -5.06 -2.23
C ALA A 79 -3.84 -4.45 -1.67
N ALA A 80 -3.92 -4.24 -0.36
CA ALA A 80 -5.12 -3.75 0.32
C ALA A 80 -4.81 -2.66 1.36
N PRO A 81 -5.21 -1.40 1.14
CA PRO A 81 -5.39 -0.46 2.24
C PRO A 81 -6.42 -1.00 3.25
N PHE A 82 -6.10 -1.06 4.54
CA PHE A 82 -6.96 -1.72 5.53
C PHE A 82 -8.29 -1.02 5.79
N ILE A 83 -8.44 0.21 5.34
CA ILE A 83 -9.76 0.86 5.32
C ILE A 83 -10.75 0.12 4.38
N LEU A 84 -10.29 -0.56 3.33
CA LEU A 84 -11.17 -1.22 2.35
C LEU A 84 -11.95 -2.39 2.95
N PRO A 85 -11.35 -3.35 3.69
CA PRO A 85 -12.09 -4.36 4.43
C PRO A 85 -13.10 -3.77 5.43
N VAL A 86 -12.77 -2.65 6.09
CA VAL A 86 -13.70 -1.97 7.00
C VAL A 86 -14.91 -1.40 6.26
N LEU A 87 -14.67 -0.74 5.12
CA LEU A 87 -15.78 -0.21 4.29
C LEU A 87 -16.63 -1.35 3.71
N MET A 88 -16.02 -2.47 3.34
CA MET A 88 -16.69 -3.64 2.81
C MET A 88 -17.56 -4.30 3.88
N SER A 89 -17.05 -4.53 5.10
CA SER A 89 -17.81 -5.13 6.20
C SER A 89 -19.05 -4.32 6.59
N ARG A 90 -18.98 -2.99 6.44
CA ARG A 90 -20.07 -2.06 6.73
C ARG A 90 -20.99 -1.81 5.54
N ALA A 91 -20.63 -2.29 4.35
CA ALA A 91 -21.30 -2.04 3.08
C ALA A 91 -21.50 -0.53 2.84
N VAL A 92 -20.43 0.25 2.96
CA VAL A 92 -20.44 1.70 2.74
C VAL A 92 -19.47 2.14 1.65
N GLY A 93 -19.63 3.36 1.15
CA GLY A 93 -18.76 3.90 0.10
C GLY A 93 -18.80 3.03 -1.16
N PRO A 94 -17.64 2.58 -1.67
CA PRO A 94 -17.59 1.80 -2.91
C PRO A 94 -18.31 0.45 -2.82
N TYR A 95 -18.54 -0.07 -1.62
CA TYR A 95 -19.17 -1.36 -1.36
C TYR A 95 -20.65 -1.26 -0.94
N ALA A 96 -21.27 -0.08 -1.02
CA ALA A 96 -22.66 0.13 -0.58
C ALA A 96 -23.68 -0.81 -1.25
N LYS A 97 -23.40 -1.23 -2.50
CA LYS A 97 -24.29 -2.13 -3.25
C LYS A 97 -24.24 -3.60 -2.80
N LEU A 98 -23.22 -4.00 -2.02
CA LEU A 98 -23.12 -5.39 -1.54
C LEU A 98 -24.17 -5.73 -0.50
N GLY A 99 -24.57 -4.75 0.31
CA GLY A 99 -25.33 -5.01 1.55
C GLY A 99 -24.45 -5.54 2.67
N LYS A 100 -24.89 -5.34 3.92
CA LYS A 100 -24.06 -5.64 5.13
C LYS A 100 -23.72 -7.12 5.26
N GLU A 101 -24.69 -8.01 5.00
CA GLU A 101 -24.48 -9.45 5.12
C GLU A 101 -23.43 -9.95 4.14
N LYS A 102 -23.55 -9.61 2.85
CA LYS A 102 -22.57 -9.98 1.84
C LYS A 102 -21.21 -9.33 2.07
N GLY A 103 -21.19 -8.07 2.49
CA GLY A 103 -19.95 -7.37 2.82
C GLY A 103 -19.18 -8.05 3.97
N ALA A 104 -19.88 -8.43 5.05
CA ALA A 104 -19.29 -9.17 6.17
C ALA A 104 -18.80 -10.56 5.76
N GLU A 105 -19.60 -11.30 4.95
CA GLU A 105 -19.19 -12.59 4.39
C GLU A 105 -17.88 -12.47 3.58
N LEU A 106 -17.79 -11.49 2.69
CA LEU A 106 -16.59 -11.33 1.87
C LEU A 106 -15.36 -10.98 2.71
N VAL A 107 -15.50 -10.09 3.70
CA VAL A 107 -14.39 -9.73 4.59
C VAL A 107 -13.90 -10.92 5.39
N SER A 108 -14.79 -11.82 5.84
CA SER A 108 -14.37 -13.02 6.56
C SER A 108 -13.54 -14.01 5.74
N LYS A 109 -13.48 -13.82 4.43
CA LYS A 109 -12.64 -14.60 3.49
C LYS A 109 -11.27 -13.99 3.25
N LEU A 110 -10.94 -12.87 3.88
CA LEU A 110 -9.66 -12.19 3.68
C LEU A 110 -8.71 -12.44 4.84
N ALA A 111 -7.45 -12.69 4.52
CA ALA A 111 -6.35 -12.76 5.46
C ALA A 111 -5.13 -11.99 4.93
N VAL A 112 -4.19 -11.65 5.83
CA VAL A 112 -3.01 -10.83 5.54
C VAL A 112 -1.76 -11.70 5.53
N LEU A 113 -0.86 -11.51 4.58
CA LEU A 113 0.49 -12.10 4.58
C LEU A 113 1.48 -11.23 5.35
N TYR A 114 1.54 -9.95 5.00
CA TYR A 114 2.40 -8.94 5.63
C TYR A 114 1.82 -7.55 5.43
N THR A 115 2.33 -6.60 6.21
CA THR A 115 1.82 -5.23 6.29
C THR A 115 2.89 -4.21 5.94
N TYR A 116 2.46 -3.01 5.53
CA TYR A 116 3.33 -1.88 5.26
C TYR A 116 2.59 -0.55 5.28
N ARG A 117 3.33 0.55 5.36
CA ARG A 117 2.77 1.89 5.21
C ARG A 117 2.68 2.25 3.74
N ILE A 118 1.46 2.37 3.24
CA ILE A 118 1.18 2.67 1.83
C ILE A 118 1.54 4.13 1.50
N SER A 119 1.20 5.07 2.39
CA SER A 119 1.38 6.50 2.15
C SER A 119 1.17 7.32 3.42
N VAL A 120 1.55 8.59 3.36
CA VAL A 120 1.12 9.63 4.29
C VAL A 120 0.33 10.67 3.49
N GLN A 121 -0.86 11.05 3.96
CA GLN A 121 -1.65 12.09 3.31
C GLN A 121 -1.08 13.46 3.64
N GLY A 122 -0.92 14.33 2.63
CA GLY A 122 -0.38 15.66 2.86
C GLY A 122 -0.72 16.68 1.78
N LEU A 123 -0.42 17.93 2.08
CA LEU A 123 -0.60 19.09 1.21
C LEU A 123 0.72 19.48 0.58
N TYR A 124 0.71 19.75 -0.72
CA TYR A 124 1.84 20.39 -1.42
C TYR A 124 1.36 21.26 -2.59
N ALA A 125 2.21 22.16 -3.01
CA ALA A 125 1.97 23.03 -4.17
C ALA A 125 3.30 23.41 -4.85
N PHE A 126 3.22 23.88 -6.09
CA PHE A 126 4.35 24.55 -6.72
C PHE A 126 4.61 25.91 -6.08
N ASP A 127 5.87 26.28 -5.92
CA ASP A 127 6.25 27.59 -5.39
C ASP A 127 5.74 28.73 -6.30
N SER A 128 5.65 28.47 -7.60
CA SER A 128 5.11 29.42 -8.58
C SER A 128 3.61 29.72 -8.41
N SER A 129 2.86 28.89 -7.70
CA SER A 129 1.44 29.14 -7.41
C SER A 129 1.24 30.19 -6.30
N ASN A 130 2.29 30.56 -5.57
CA ASN A 130 2.25 31.43 -4.39
C ASN A 130 1.23 30.96 -3.34
N PHE A 131 1.10 29.65 -3.18
CA PHE A 131 0.19 29.04 -2.23
C PHE A 131 0.84 29.04 -0.82
N GLY A 132 0.11 29.55 0.17
CA GLY A 132 0.63 29.83 1.51
C GLY A 132 0.49 28.67 2.52
N GLY A 133 -0.08 27.54 2.13
CA GLY A 133 -0.29 26.38 3.01
C GLY A 133 -1.74 26.19 3.44
N TRP A 134 -1.95 25.55 4.57
CA TRP A 134 -3.29 25.16 5.02
C TRP A 134 -4.26 26.34 5.17
N ASP A 135 -3.79 27.50 5.58
CA ASP A 135 -4.62 28.71 5.75
C ASP A 135 -5.08 29.31 4.41
N ASP A 136 -4.43 28.94 3.31
CA ASP A 136 -4.71 29.47 1.97
C ASP A 136 -5.67 28.60 1.15
N VAL A 137 -6.19 27.51 1.72
CA VAL A 137 -7.11 26.58 1.03
C VAL A 137 -8.44 27.24 0.64
N ALA A 138 -8.87 28.27 1.39
CA ALA A 138 -10.16 28.94 1.16
C ALA A 138 -10.25 29.56 -0.23
N GLY A 139 -11.30 29.16 -0.99
CA GLY A 139 -11.55 29.65 -2.34
C GLY A 139 -10.67 29.07 -3.44
N LYS A 140 -9.70 28.22 -3.10
CA LYS A 140 -8.74 27.63 -4.05
C LYS A 140 -9.28 26.38 -4.72
N THR A 141 -8.59 26.01 -5.81
CA THR A 141 -8.81 24.75 -6.52
C THR A 141 -7.79 23.72 -6.06
N ILE A 142 -8.28 22.63 -5.43
CA ILE A 142 -7.43 21.59 -4.84
C ILE A 142 -7.60 20.28 -5.58
N PHE A 143 -6.51 19.74 -6.13
CA PHE A 143 -6.53 18.37 -6.62
C PHE A 143 -6.45 17.40 -5.43
N ASN A 144 -7.50 16.62 -5.22
CA ASN A 144 -7.66 15.76 -4.06
C ASN A 144 -7.84 14.27 -4.39
N GLY A 145 -7.38 13.86 -5.57
CA GLY A 145 -7.28 12.45 -5.97
C GLY A 145 -8.32 12.02 -7.01
N PRO A 146 -8.52 10.72 -7.19
CA PRO A 146 -9.49 10.20 -8.16
C PRO A 146 -10.93 10.45 -7.69
N PRO A 147 -11.93 10.38 -8.61
CA PRO A 147 -13.33 10.75 -8.31
C PRO A 147 -14.03 9.84 -7.27
N ARG A 148 -13.37 8.82 -6.78
CA ARG A 148 -13.85 7.92 -5.72
C ARG A 148 -12.68 7.17 -5.07
N GLY A 149 -12.93 6.59 -3.89
CA GLY A 149 -11.98 5.75 -3.16
C GLY A 149 -11.39 6.42 -1.91
N ALA A 150 -10.45 5.72 -1.28
CA ALA A 150 -9.88 6.14 0.00
C ALA A 150 -9.12 7.46 -0.10
N ALA A 151 -8.38 7.70 -1.19
CA ALA A 151 -7.58 8.91 -1.35
C ALA A 151 -8.43 10.18 -1.28
N LEU A 152 -9.56 10.22 -2.02
CA LEU A 152 -10.48 11.35 -2.00
C LEU A 152 -11.12 11.55 -0.62
N THR A 153 -11.54 10.47 0.01
CA THR A 153 -12.15 10.52 1.36
C THR A 153 -11.16 11.08 2.37
N ASN A 154 -9.92 10.60 2.34
CA ASN A 154 -8.87 11.05 3.25
C ASN A 154 -8.46 12.51 2.99
N ALA A 155 -8.36 12.92 1.73
CA ALA A 155 -8.06 14.31 1.37
C ALA A 155 -9.12 15.28 1.90
N ARG A 156 -10.41 15.00 1.67
CA ARG A 156 -11.53 15.79 2.19
C ARG A 156 -11.53 15.86 3.71
N LEU A 157 -11.30 14.71 4.35
CA LEU A 157 -11.23 14.65 5.82
C LEU A 157 -10.06 15.49 6.35
N LEU A 158 -8.89 15.40 5.73
CA LEU A 158 -7.70 16.14 6.15
C LEU A 158 -7.87 17.65 5.97
N ILE A 159 -8.43 18.09 4.83
CA ILE A 159 -8.75 19.51 4.61
C ILE A 159 -9.73 20.00 5.68
N LYS A 160 -10.84 19.26 5.89
CA LYS A 160 -11.84 19.63 6.89
C LYS A 160 -11.26 19.68 8.30
N LEU A 161 -10.43 18.71 8.66
CA LEU A 161 -9.79 18.64 9.97
C LEU A 161 -8.92 19.86 10.25
N ASN A 162 -8.16 20.29 9.24
CA ASN A 162 -7.17 21.34 9.40
C ASN A 162 -7.75 22.76 9.21
N THR A 163 -8.73 22.92 8.33
CA THR A 163 -9.26 24.23 7.91
C THR A 163 -10.73 24.45 8.26
N GLY A 164 -11.46 23.39 8.61
CA GLY A 164 -12.93 23.42 8.77
C GLY A 164 -13.71 23.48 7.44
N LEU A 165 -13.03 23.59 6.30
CA LEU A 165 -13.67 23.78 4.98
C LEU A 165 -14.20 22.48 4.38
N GLU A 166 -15.28 22.60 3.60
CA GLU A 166 -15.89 21.51 2.84
C GLU A 166 -15.82 21.80 1.35
N GLU A 167 -15.59 20.75 0.56
CA GLU A 167 -15.59 20.83 -0.91
C GLU A 167 -16.92 21.34 -1.44
N GLY A 168 -16.86 22.22 -2.43
CA GLY A 168 -18.03 22.86 -3.05
C GLY A 168 -18.62 24.03 -2.24
N LYS A 169 -18.12 24.28 -1.02
CA LYS A 169 -18.52 25.43 -0.18
C LYS A 169 -17.32 26.33 0.14
N GLY A 170 -16.22 25.76 0.60
CA GLY A 170 -15.03 26.49 1.03
C GLY A 170 -13.87 26.41 0.06
N TYR A 171 -13.82 25.38 -0.77
CA TYR A 171 -12.83 25.19 -1.84
C TYR A 171 -13.42 24.38 -3.00
N THR A 172 -12.77 24.41 -4.16
CA THR A 172 -13.14 23.60 -5.32
C THR A 172 -12.25 22.36 -5.40
N GLY A 173 -12.85 21.16 -5.40
CA GLY A 173 -12.10 19.91 -5.58
C GLY A 173 -11.97 19.53 -7.06
N VAL A 174 -10.77 19.15 -7.48
CA VAL A 174 -10.50 18.52 -8.77
C VAL A 174 -10.22 17.05 -8.56
N GLN A 175 -10.88 16.19 -9.33
CA GLN A 175 -10.68 14.74 -9.28
C GLN A 175 -10.37 14.21 -10.68
N VAL A 176 -9.22 13.52 -10.80
CA VAL A 176 -8.84 12.81 -12.04
C VAL A 176 -8.32 11.41 -11.67
N ASN A 177 -8.38 10.50 -12.63
CA ASN A 177 -7.81 9.16 -12.43
C ASN A 177 -6.28 9.23 -12.24
N TRP A 178 -5.72 8.27 -11.50
CA TRP A 178 -4.29 8.25 -11.19
C TRP A 178 -3.37 8.33 -12.42
N GLY A 179 -3.77 7.76 -13.56
CA GLY A 179 -3.01 7.88 -14.81
C GLY A 179 -2.88 9.31 -15.36
N GLN A 180 -3.72 10.23 -14.90
CA GLN A 180 -3.70 11.66 -15.28
C GLN A 180 -3.10 12.55 -14.19
N ALA A 181 -2.84 12.01 -13.01
CA ALA A 181 -2.43 12.78 -11.84
C ALA A 181 -1.14 13.60 -12.08
N VAL A 182 -0.10 12.99 -12.64
CA VAL A 182 1.18 13.69 -12.93
C VAL A 182 0.94 14.85 -13.88
N LYS A 183 0.15 14.65 -14.95
CA LYS A 183 -0.18 15.73 -15.88
C LYS A 183 -0.94 16.87 -15.19
N THR A 184 -1.96 16.54 -14.37
CA THR A 184 -2.75 17.52 -13.60
C THR A 184 -1.88 18.33 -12.64
N ILE A 185 -0.85 17.70 -12.05
CA ILE A 185 0.12 18.38 -11.20
C ILE A 185 0.98 19.32 -12.04
N GLN A 186 1.47 18.88 -13.20
CA GLN A 186 2.41 19.61 -14.01
C GLN A 186 1.78 20.79 -14.81
N ASP A 187 0.51 20.68 -15.20
CA ASP A 187 -0.16 21.68 -16.04
C ASP A 187 -0.81 22.84 -15.24
N GLY A 188 -0.70 22.79 -13.89
CA GLY A 188 -1.21 23.84 -13.03
C GLY A 188 -2.75 23.91 -12.99
N SER A 189 -3.45 22.82 -13.28
CA SER A 189 -4.92 22.75 -13.23
C SER A 189 -5.49 22.92 -11.82
N ALA A 190 -4.65 22.94 -10.79
CA ALA A 190 -5.01 23.17 -9.41
C ALA A 190 -3.98 24.06 -8.72
N ASP A 191 -4.43 24.87 -7.76
CA ASP A 191 -3.56 25.72 -6.94
C ASP A 191 -2.67 24.92 -6.00
N ALA A 192 -3.19 23.81 -5.49
CA ALA A 192 -2.48 22.90 -4.58
C ALA A 192 -3.04 21.46 -4.66
N PHE A 193 -2.34 20.54 -4.00
CA PHE A 193 -2.57 19.12 -4.09
C PHE A 193 -2.65 18.52 -2.67
N VAL A 194 -3.74 17.81 -2.36
CA VAL A 194 -3.87 17.05 -1.11
C VAL A 194 -3.98 15.58 -1.46
N LEU A 195 -2.85 14.88 -1.44
CA LEU A 195 -2.73 13.53 -1.96
C LEU A 195 -1.98 12.59 -0.99
N PRO A 196 -2.20 11.27 -1.11
CA PRO A 196 -1.33 10.30 -0.46
C PRO A 196 0.08 10.36 -1.06
N MET A 197 1.10 10.48 -0.23
CA MET A 197 2.52 10.56 -0.61
C MET A 197 3.31 9.41 0.02
N ALA A 198 4.27 8.88 -0.72
CA ALA A 198 5.35 8.06 -0.17
C ALA A 198 6.66 8.88 -0.30
N PHE A 199 7.48 8.96 0.72
CA PHE A 199 8.65 9.83 0.72
C PHE A 199 9.94 9.07 0.38
N PRO A 200 10.71 9.54 -0.68
CA PRO A 200 10.38 10.60 -1.63
C PRO A 200 9.28 10.16 -2.62
N ASP A 201 8.25 11.00 -2.82
CA ASP A 201 7.13 10.67 -3.72
C ASP A 201 7.51 10.84 -5.19
N GLY A 202 7.26 9.81 -6.00
CA GLY A 202 7.61 9.81 -7.43
C GLY A 202 6.85 10.85 -8.26
N ARG A 203 5.64 11.25 -7.85
CA ARG A 203 4.86 12.31 -8.53
C ARG A 203 5.44 13.68 -8.22
N ILE A 204 5.86 13.93 -6.99
CA ILE A 204 6.57 15.15 -6.61
C ILE A 204 7.90 15.21 -7.35
N THR A 205 8.68 14.12 -7.33
CA THR A 205 9.94 14.06 -8.10
C THR A 205 9.74 14.35 -9.59
N ALA A 206 8.69 13.81 -10.20
CA ALA A 206 8.34 14.13 -11.59
C ALA A 206 7.89 15.59 -11.77
N ALA A 207 7.19 16.17 -10.79
CA ALA A 207 6.72 17.54 -10.82
C ALA A 207 7.88 18.57 -10.76
N LEU A 208 9.03 18.22 -10.17
CA LEU A 208 10.21 19.09 -10.10
C LEU A 208 10.76 19.48 -11.50
N ALA A 209 10.41 18.74 -12.55
CA ALA A 209 10.70 19.17 -13.93
C ALA A 209 9.95 20.44 -14.34
N SER A 210 8.87 20.80 -13.63
CA SER A 210 8.03 21.99 -13.89
C SER A 210 8.28 23.13 -12.90
N GLY A 211 8.98 22.88 -11.79
CA GLY A 211 9.30 23.89 -10.78
C GLY A 211 9.47 23.28 -9.38
N ASP A 212 9.97 24.10 -8.47
CA ASP A 212 10.14 23.73 -7.08
C ASP A 212 8.79 23.56 -6.38
N VAL A 213 8.75 22.71 -5.36
CA VAL A 213 7.56 22.30 -4.65
C VAL A 213 7.72 22.54 -3.14
N THR A 214 6.71 23.11 -2.52
CA THR A 214 6.60 23.18 -1.06
C THR A 214 5.59 22.16 -0.56
N ILE A 215 5.97 21.41 0.48
CA ILE A 215 5.14 20.45 1.21
C ILE A 215 4.87 21.02 2.61
N TRP A 216 3.62 21.00 3.06
CA TRP A 216 3.26 21.46 4.40
C TRP A 216 2.93 20.28 5.31
N SER A 217 3.64 20.19 6.43
CA SER A 217 3.28 19.34 7.56
C SER A 217 1.92 19.73 8.13
N LEU A 218 1.23 18.82 8.81
CA LEU A 218 0.14 19.23 9.69
C LEU A 218 0.69 20.09 10.83
N PRO A 219 0.02 21.19 11.21
CA PRO A 219 0.34 21.93 12.41
C PRO A 219 0.33 21.01 13.63
N LYS A 220 1.29 21.19 14.53
CA LYS A 220 1.42 20.37 15.74
C LYS A 220 0.14 20.36 16.57
N THR A 221 -0.50 21.52 16.71
CA THR A 221 -1.77 21.69 17.44
C THR A 221 -2.91 20.88 16.83
N VAL A 222 -2.96 20.74 15.49
CA VAL A 222 -3.95 19.90 14.79
C VAL A 222 -3.61 18.43 14.99
N TYR A 223 -2.35 18.05 14.81
CA TYR A 223 -1.88 16.67 14.93
C TYR A 223 -2.07 16.10 16.34
N GLU A 224 -1.78 16.89 17.38
CA GLU A 224 -1.97 16.50 18.78
C GLU A 224 -3.44 16.65 19.23
N GLY A 225 -4.26 17.33 18.43
CA GLY A 225 -5.65 17.64 18.76
C GLY A 225 -6.56 16.40 18.76
N GLU A 226 -7.61 16.45 19.61
CA GLU A 226 -8.56 15.35 19.79
C GLU A 226 -9.21 14.88 18.48
N ALA A 227 -9.48 15.81 17.56
CA ALA A 227 -10.07 15.51 16.27
C ALA A 227 -9.16 14.63 15.41
N PHE A 228 -7.86 14.93 15.33
CA PHE A 228 -6.88 14.09 14.63
C PHE A 228 -6.72 12.74 15.32
N GLN A 229 -6.67 12.71 16.65
CA GLN A 229 -6.55 11.46 17.40
C GLN A 229 -7.76 10.53 17.19
N LYS A 230 -8.95 11.07 16.90
CA LYS A 230 -10.11 10.28 16.47
C LYS A 230 -9.93 9.71 15.05
N VAL A 231 -9.35 10.49 14.14
CA VAL A 231 -9.03 10.04 12.78
C VAL A 231 -7.96 8.94 12.80
N ALA A 232 -6.93 9.10 13.62
CA ALA A 232 -5.87 8.11 13.79
C ALA A 232 -6.34 6.76 14.37
N LYS A 233 -7.56 6.71 14.94
CA LYS A 233 -8.21 5.46 15.40
C LYS A 233 -9.10 4.79 14.34
N ILE A 234 -9.20 5.37 13.16
CA ILE A 234 -9.91 4.71 12.05
C ILE A 234 -9.01 3.61 11.51
N ALA A 235 -9.52 2.39 11.46
CA ALA A 235 -8.75 1.23 10.98
C ALA A 235 -8.13 1.51 9.59
N GLY A 236 -6.86 1.18 9.43
CA GLY A 236 -6.06 1.50 8.25
C GLY A 236 -5.43 2.90 8.28
N THR A 237 -5.60 3.66 9.37
CA THR A 237 -4.99 4.99 9.55
C THR A 237 -4.10 4.98 10.79
N VAL A 238 -2.90 5.50 10.67
CA VAL A 238 -1.94 5.63 11.78
C VAL A 238 -1.41 7.06 11.84
N PRO A 239 -1.08 7.59 13.02
CA PRO A 239 -0.37 8.84 13.12
C PRO A 239 1.07 8.65 12.63
N VAL A 240 1.54 9.52 11.75
CA VAL A 240 2.91 9.49 11.23
C VAL A 240 3.64 10.75 11.66
N THR A 241 4.82 10.54 12.21
CA THR A 241 5.84 11.57 12.44
C THR A 241 7.12 11.07 11.76
N LEU A 242 7.70 11.89 10.88
CA LEU A 242 8.89 11.54 10.12
C LEU A 242 9.88 12.72 10.18
N PRO A 243 11.17 12.49 10.53
CA PRO A 243 12.18 13.54 10.39
C PRO A 243 12.24 14.03 8.93
N ILE A 244 12.26 15.35 8.74
CA ILE A 244 12.29 15.95 7.39
C ILE A 244 13.55 15.46 6.63
N ALA A 245 14.67 15.28 7.33
CA ALA A 245 15.91 14.75 6.77
C ALA A 245 15.74 13.35 6.15
N ASP A 246 14.79 12.55 6.66
CA ASP A 246 14.55 11.18 6.19
C ASP A 246 13.53 11.11 5.05
N MET A 247 12.98 12.26 4.60
CA MET A 247 12.03 12.29 3.48
C MET A 247 12.70 12.00 2.12
N GLY A 248 14.03 12.07 2.04
CA GLY A 248 14.82 11.58 0.89
C GLY A 248 14.82 12.49 -0.33
N TYR A 249 14.43 13.75 -0.22
CA TYR A 249 14.53 14.71 -1.32
C TYR A 249 15.93 15.35 -1.35
N SER A 250 16.54 15.41 -2.53
CA SER A 250 17.90 15.98 -2.74
C SER A 250 17.93 17.45 -3.15
N GLY A 251 16.77 18.05 -3.45
CA GLY A 251 16.63 19.43 -3.89
C GLY A 251 15.28 19.71 -4.55
N GLY A 252 14.94 20.99 -4.75
CA GLY A 252 13.67 21.42 -5.34
C GLY A 252 12.43 21.17 -4.48
N VAL A 253 12.59 20.66 -3.24
CA VAL A 253 11.49 20.45 -2.31
C VAL A 253 11.79 21.19 -1.01
N THR A 254 10.89 22.07 -0.62
CA THR A 254 10.85 22.70 0.70
C THR A 254 9.81 22.04 1.55
N VAL A 255 10.12 21.70 2.80
CA VAL A 255 9.13 21.17 3.76
C VAL A 255 8.91 22.22 4.86
N VAL A 256 7.69 22.68 4.97
CA VAL A 256 7.27 23.65 5.99
C VAL A 256 6.71 22.89 7.17
N SER A 257 7.34 23.06 8.32
CA SER A 257 6.92 22.51 9.61
C SER A 257 7.34 23.47 10.72
N GLU A 258 6.74 23.31 11.91
CA GLU A 258 7.07 24.09 13.12
C GLU A 258 8.38 23.61 13.77
N ASP A 259 8.85 22.44 13.36
CA ASP A 259 10.10 21.81 13.81
C ASP A 259 10.65 20.91 12.69
N ASP A 260 11.65 20.10 12.96
CA ASP A 260 12.30 19.21 11.97
C ASP A 260 11.48 17.94 11.67
N LEU A 261 10.17 17.91 11.99
CA LEU A 261 9.31 16.74 11.83
C LEU A 261 8.15 17.04 10.88
N TYR A 262 7.99 16.18 9.87
CA TYR A 262 6.75 16.09 9.08
C TYR A 262 5.70 15.29 9.84
N ARG A 263 4.45 15.75 9.86
CA ARG A 263 3.31 15.11 10.51
C ARG A 263 2.15 14.95 9.55
N GLY A 264 1.46 13.80 9.62
CA GLY A 264 0.27 13.55 8.84
C GLY A 264 -0.40 12.21 9.17
N PRO A 265 -1.60 11.96 8.65
CA PRO A 265 -2.22 10.63 8.74
C PRO A 265 -1.59 9.69 7.72
N GLY A 266 -1.07 8.57 8.22
CA GLY A 266 -0.57 7.48 7.40
C GLY A 266 -1.69 6.51 7.02
N THR A 267 -1.59 5.94 5.82
CA THR A 267 -2.41 4.82 5.40
C THR A 267 -1.57 3.55 5.49
N VAL A 268 -2.04 2.58 6.25
CA VAL A 268 -1.45 1.24 6.32
C VAL A 268 -2.30 0.23 5.57
N GLY A 269 -1.67 -0.80 5.13
CA GLY A 269 -2.26 -1.92 4.42
C GLY A 269 -1.30 -3.10 4.37
N GLY A 270 -1.59 -4.03 3.50
CA GLY A 270 -0.76 -5.22 3.32
C GLY A 270 -1.16 -5.99 2.08
N GLU A 271 -0.50 -7.09 1.83
CA GLU A 271 -0.96 -8.06 0.86
C GLU A 271 -1.96 -9.00 1.50
N VAL A 272 -3.15 -9.01 0.88
CA VAL A 272 -4.25 -9.89 1.29
C VAL A 272 -4.39 -11.07 0.34
N VAL A 273 -4.77 -12.17 0.94
CA VAL A 273 -5.08 -13.45 0.28
C VAL A 273 -6.44 -13.95 0.77
N ASN A 274 -6.99 -14.97 0.11
CA ASN A 274 -8.14 -15.68 0.66
C ASN A 274 -7.71 -16.51 1.88
N VAL A 275 -8.56 -16.60 2.91
CA VAL A 275 -8.32 -17.43 4.10
C VAL A 275 -8.15 -18.92 3.77
N ASP A 276 -8.69 -19.35 2.61
CA ASP A 276 -8.59 -20.71 2.12
C ASP A 276 -7.27 -20.97 1.33
N MET A 277 -6.38 -20.00 1.23
CA MET A 277 -5.04 -20.23 0.67
C MET A 277 -4.35 -21.33 1.47
N ASP A 278 -3.68 -22.24 0.77
CA ASP A 278 -2.93 -23.32 1.42
C ASP A 278 -1.96 -22.78 2.48
N PHE A 279 -1.92 -23.44 3.65
CA PHE A 279 -1.10 -23.00 4.78
C PHE A 279 0.38 -22.91 4.43
N ASP A 280 0.93 -23.93 3.72
CA ASP A 280 2.34 -23.98 3.37
C ASP A 280 2.66 -22.94 2.30
N MET A 281 1.74 -22.68 1.37
CA MET A 281 1.87 -21.62 0.38
C MET A 281 1.93 -20.23 1.05
N ALA A 282 0.99 -19.90 1.91
CA ALA A 282 0.97 -18.63 2.63
C ALA A 282 2.23 -18.45 3.51
N LYS A 283 2.67 -19.54 4.17
CA LYS A 283 3.91 -19.57 4.96
C LYS A 283 5.14 -19.32 4.09
N ALA A 284 5.23 -19.98 2.93
CA ALA A 284 6.36 -19.82 2.01
C ALA A 284 6.43 -18.42 1.38
N LEU A 285 5.28 -17.85 0.97
CA LEU A 285 5.22 -16.49 0.45
C LEU A 285 5.64 -15.45 1.49
N THR A 286 5.15 -15.60 2.73
CA THR A 286 5.52 -14.68 3.83
C THR A 286 6.99 -14.82 4.18
N ARG A 287 7.56 -16.04 4.20
CA ARG A 287 9.00 -16.25 4.39
C ARG A 287 9.82 -15.60 3.28
N ALA A 288 9.42 -15.77 2.02
CA ALA A 288 10.11 -15.13 0.89
C ALA A 288 10.08 -13.60 0.99
N PHE A 289 8.97 -13.01 1.48
CA PHE A 289 8.90 -11.59 1.82
C PHE A 289 9.93 -11.21 2.88
N ILE A 290 9.96 -11.92 4.03
CA ILE A 290 10.86 -11.61 5.15
C ILE A 290 12.33 -11.69 4.71
N GLU A 291 12.70 -12.74 3.98
CA GLU A 291 14.06 -12.97 3.49
C GLU A 291 14.49 -11.95 2.42
N GLY A 292 13.53 -11.45 1.62
CA GLY A 292 13.76 -10.46 0.56
C GLY A 292 13.59 -9.00 0.98
N LEU A 293 13.30 -8.72 2.26
CA LEU A 293 12.91 -7.39 2.70
C LEU A 293 14.00 -6.33 2.44
N ASP A 294 15.25 -6.63 2.77
CA ASP A 294 16.34 -5.66 2.65
C ASP A 294 16.85 -5.54 1.20
N ASP A 295 17.09 -6.65 0.54
CA ASP A 295 17.76 -6.70 -0.76
C ASP A 295 16.82 -6.52 -1.97
N VAL A 296 15.53 -6.75 -1.81
CA VAL A 296 14.52 -6.59 -2.87
C VAL A 296 13.55 -5.46 -2.55
N TYR A 297 12.80 -5.56 -1.45
CA TYR A 297 11.73 -4.60 -1.17
C TYR A 297 12.25 -3.19 -0.89
N ARG A 298 13.13 -3.03 0.12
CA ARG A 298 13.69 -1.72 0.49
C ARG A 298 14.56 -1.11 -0.59
N ALA A 299 15.23 -1.94 -1.38
CA ALA A 299 16.09 -1.51 -2.48
C ALA A 299 15.33 -1.15 -3.77
N LYS A 300 14.05 -1.55 -3.92
CA LYS A 300 13.30 -1.46 -5.19
C LYS A 300 13.00 -0.03 -5.63
N ALA A 301 12.75 0.87 -4.70
CA ALA A 301 12.47 2.28 -4.98
C ALA A 301 12.91 3.17 -3.80
N PRO A 302 13.27 4.43 -4.03
CA PRO A 302 13.79 5.34 -2.99
C PRO A 302 12.86 5.52 -1.78
N PHE A 303 11.54 5.40 -1.96
CA PHE A 303 10.54 5.54 -0.89
C PHE A 303 10.33 4.26 -0.08
N MET A 304 10.81 3.12 -0.52
CA MET A 304 10.51 1.83 0.11
C MET A 304 11.08 1.67 1.53
N PRO A 305 12.25 2.22 1.89
CA PRO A 305 12.71 2.20 3.28
C PRO A 305 11.71 2.84 4.26
N ASN A 306 10.98 3.87 3.82
CA ASN A 306 9.94 4.52 4.62
C ASN A 306 8.60 3.76 4.61
N ALA A 307 8.35 2.91 3.63
CA ALA A 307 7.16 2.05 3.56
C ALA A 307 7.28 0.82 4.47
N TRP A 308 8.45 0.17 4.45
CA TRP A 308 8.75 -1.05 5.22
C TRP A 308 9.38 -0.72 6.58
N HIS A 309 8.56 -0.24 7.50
CA HIS A 309 9.00 0.23 8.79
C HIS A 309 8.15 -0.41 9.90
N GLY A 310 8.76 -1.26 10.73
CA GLY A 310 8.12 -1.94 11.84
C GLY A 310 6.98 -2.88 11.41
N GLU A 311 7.26 -3.83 10.57
CA GLU A 311 6.30 -4.67 9.83
C GLU A 311 5.31 -5.41 10.71
N THR A 312 5.68 -5.72 11.96
CA THR A 312 4.82 -6.40 12.93
C THR A 312 4.45 -5.53 14.13
N ASP A 313 4.90 -4.28 14.19
CA ASP A 313 4.52 -3.36 15.25
C ASP A 313 3.06 -2.95 15.10
N ILE A 314 2.27 -3.14 16.16
CA ILE A 314 0.82 -2.86 16.14
C ILE A 314 0.52 -1.40 15.88
N ALA A 315 1.32 -0.49 16.41
CA ALA A 315 1.14 0.95 16.20
C ALA A 315 1.38 1.36 14.74
N LEU A 316 2.22 0.59 14.03
CA LEU A 316 2.57 0.85 12.64
C LEU A 316 1.74 0.02 11.65
N THR A 317 1.30 -1.19 12.04
CA THR A 317 0.55 -2.11 11.16
C THR A 317 -0.96 -1.99 11.29
N ASP A 318 -1.47 -1.39 12.37
CA ASP A 318 -2.91 -1.23 12.65
C ASP A 318 -3.71 -2.55 12.73
N MET A 319 -3.05 -3.68 12.88
CA MET A 319 -3.72 -5.00 12.87
C MET A 319 -4.63 -5.23 14.10
N CYS A 320 -4.40 -4.52 15.21
CA CYS A 320 -5.18 -4.65 16.44
C CYS A 320 -6.15 -3.48 16.72
N ASN A 321 -6.22 -2.50 15.83
CA ASN A 321 -7.08 -1.32 15.99
C ASN A 321 -8.42 -1.46 15.25
N GLY A 322 -9.18 -2.51 15.57
CA GLY A 322 -10.50 -2.75 14.95
C GLY A 322 -10.43 -3.20 13.49
N ASN A 323 -9.29 -3.68 13.02
CA ASN A 323 -9.14 -4.28 11.70
C ASN A 323 -9.95 -5.59 11.65
N PRO A 324 -10.89 -5.74 10.71
CA PRO A 324 -11.72 -6.95 10.63
C PRO A 324 -11.00 -8.18 10.07
N ILE A 325 -9.81 -7.99 9.45
CA ILE A 325 -9.02 -9.08 8.90
C ILE A 325 -7.81 -9.38 9.79
N LYS A 326 -7.32 -10.62 9.72
CA LYS A 326 -6.21 -11.14 10.53
C LYS A 326 -5.09 -11.63 9.63
N TYR A 327 -3.92 -11.89 10.23
CA TYR A 327 -2.89 -12.63 9.49
C TYR A 327 -3.37 -14.02 9.13
N HIS A 328 -2.98 -14.50 7.96
CA HIS A 328 -3.17 -15.89 7.58
C HIS A 328 -2.39 -16.82 8.53
N PRO A 329 -2.92 -17.97 8.97
CA PRO A 329 -2.22 -18.87 9.88
C PRO A 329 -0.81 -19.26 9.41
N GLY A 330 -0.62 -19.50 8.11
CA GLY A 330 0.69 -19.75 7.51
C GLY A 330 1.62 -18.52 7.59
N ALA A 331 1.08 -17.32 7.44
CA ALA A 331 1.87 -16.09 7.62
C ALA A 331 2.29 -15.92 9.09
N VAL A 332 1.40 -16.14 10.05
CA VAL A 332 1.75 -16.14 11.49
C VAL A 332 2.92 -17.08 11.75
N ALA A 333 2.86 -18.31 11.25
CA ALA A 333 3.93 -19.29 11.42
C ALA A 333 5.26 -18.84 10.82
N ALA A 334 5.24 -18.18 9.64
CA ALA A 334 6.46 -17.66 9.02
C ALA A 334 7.08 -16.52 9.84
N TRP A 335 6.25 -15.60 10.35
CA TRP A 335 6.71 -14.50 11.21
C TRP A 335 7.29 -15.01 12.53
N GLU A 336 6.65 -15.98 13.18
CA GLU A 336 7.13 -16.57 14.42
C GLU A 336 8.41 -17.39 14.22
N ASP A 337 8.53 -18.13 13.12
CA ASP A 337 9.78 -18.83 12.73
C ASP A 337 10.95 -17.83 12.51
N ALA A 338 10.66 -16.62 12.05
CA ALA A 338 11.65 -15.55 11.89
C ALA A 338 11.96 -14.78 13.18
N GLY A 339 11.35 -15.16 14.31
CA GLY A 339 11.58 -14.57 15.62
C GLY A 339 10.71 -13.36 15.96
N TYR A 340 9.71 -13.04 15.15
CA TYR A 340 8.74 -11.98 15.43
C TYR A 340 7.60 -12.51 16.31
N MET A 341 7.03 -11.65 17.12
CA MET A 341 5.88 -11.99 17.96
C MET A 341 4.61 -11.36 17.37
N ILE A 342 3.71 -12.19 16.85
CA ILE A 342 2.40 -11.74 16.39
C ILE A 342 1.43 -11.73 17.58
N PRO A 343 0.82 -10.59 17.92
CA PRO A 343 -0.11 -10.53 19.04
C PRO A 343 -1.42 -11.23 18.71
N ASP A 344 -2.08 -11.78 19.75
CA ASP A 344 -3.32 -12.58 19.60
C ASP A 344 -4.47 -11.80 18.93
N CYS A 345 -4.51 -10.47 19.10
CA CYS A 345 -5.51 -9.63 18.43
C CYS A 345 -5.34 -9.56 16.91
N ALA A 346 -4.17 -9.95 16.39
CA ALA A 346 -3.86 -9.96 14.96
C ALA A 346 -3.91 -11.38 14.34
N LYS A 347 -4.10 -12.41 15.17
CA LYS A 347 -4.24 -13.83 14.76
C LYS A 347 -5.67 -14.23 14.46
#